data_5840e469495dd17bbe0651a04fb7dbb3
#
_entry.id   5840e469495dd17bbe0651a04fb7dbb3
#
_cell.length_a   1.000
_cell.length_b   1.000
_cell.length_c   1.000
_cell.angle_alpha   90.00
_cell.angle_beta   90.00
_cell.angle_gamma   90.00
#
_symmetry.space_group_name_H-M   'P 1'
#
loop_
_entity.id
_entity.type
_entity.pdbx_description
1 polymer ?
#
loop_
_entity_poly.entity_id
_entity_poly.type
_entity_poly.pdbx_seq_one_letter_code
_entity_poly.pdbx_strand_id
1 'polypeptide(L)'
;MKIAIKAILLIAVLGYIIFAISTMSSDQSDRICKGYEVILEESENGNSISKSHIENIVTKTNCSIEGVAINNIDAHQIESRILESPYVDSVVCYYTPDNLMCIRVFARTPILHAITNSGDSYYMDINGNDMPTDGILMDVCLATGNFSKQYAREHLLEIATYINTHSPWDKDIQQIHVKDEKHIELIPLTGNHTII
;
A
#
# COMPACT_ATOMS: atom_id res chain seq x y z
N MET A 1 -23.13 -51.01 26.80
CA MET A 1 -23.49 -51.01 25.38
C MET A 1 -23.62 -49.64 24.79
N LYS A 2 -24.44 -48.68 25.33
CA LYS A 2 -24.61 -47.32 24.78
C LYS A 2 -23.33 -46.46 24.74
N ILE A 3 -22.41 -46.61 25.71
CA ILE A 3 -21.11 -45.87 25.78
C ILE A 3 -20.14 -46.39 24.73
N ALA A 4 -20.06 -47.69 24.51
CA ALA A 4 -19.19 -48.27 23.48
C ALA A 4 -19.59 -47.85 22.06
N ILE A 5 -20.88 -47.80 21.78
CA ILE A 5 -21.42 -47.32 20.49
C ILE A 5 -21.09 -45.87 20.26
N LYS A 6 -21.18 -44.98 21.27
CA LYS A 6 -20.82 -43.60 21.18
C LYS A 6 -19.32 -43.38 20.92
N ALA A 7 -18.47 -44.21 21.57
CA ALA A 7 -17.05 -44.17 21.37
C ALA A 7 -16.62 -44.58 19.94
N ILE A 8 -17.25 -45.63 19.40
CA ILE A 8 -17.03 -46.11 18.03
C ILE A 8 -17.43 -45.02 17.01
N LEU A 9 -18.61 -44.41 17.25
CA LEU A 9 -19.10 -43.34 16.37
C LEU A 9 -18.21 -42.10 16.38
N LEU A 10 -17.65 -41.72 17.53
CA LEU A 10 -16.70 -40.61 17.66
C LEU A 10 -15.40 -40.89 16.93
N ILE A 11 -14.88 -42.10 17.02
CA ILE A 11 -13.68 -42.55 16.30
C ILE A 11 -13.93 -42.52 14.78
N ALA A 12 -15.07 -42.98 14.34
CA ALA A 12 -15.44 -42.96 12.91
C ALA A 12 -15.53 -41.52 12.36
N VAL A 13 -16.11 -40.59 13.13
CA VAL A 13 -16.19 -39.16 12.74
C VAL A 13 -14.80 -38.53 12.71
N LEU A 14 -13.95 -38.78 13.71
CA LEU A 14 -12.57 -38.32 13.72
C LEU A 14 -11.77 -38.86 12.52
N GLY A 15 -11.91 -40.14 12.21
CA GLY A 15 -11.29 -40.77 11.04
C GLY A 15 -11.75 -40.15 9.73
N TYR A 16 -13.06 -39.86 9.61
CA TYR A 16 -13.62 -39.19 8.45
C TYR A 16 -13.07 -37.75 8.29
N ILE A 17 -12.97 -36.99 9.39
CA ILE A 17 -12.42 -35.62 9.37
C ILE A 17 -10.95 -35.64 8.94
N ILE A 18 -10.12 -36.54 9.48
CA ILE A 18 -8.72 -36.68 9.10
C ILE A 18 -8.60 -37.07 7.62
N PHE A 19 -9.42 -38.00 7.15
CA PHE A 19 -9.45 -38.39 5.74
C PHE A 19 -9.87 -37.22 4.83
N ALA A 20 -10.92 -36.47 5.21
CA ALA A 20 -11.38 -35.32 4.43
C ALA A 20 -10.30 -34.21 4.35
N ILE A 21 -9.61 -33.90 5.46
CA ILE A 21 -8.50 -32.95 5.47
C ILE A 21 -7.34 -33.43 4.60
N SER A 22 -6.99 -34.71 4.67
CA SER A 22 -5.90 -35.30 3.89
C SER A 22 -6.16 -35.27 2.39
N THR A 23 -7.41 -35.54 1.96
CA THR A 23 -7.78 -35.48 0.54
C THR A 23 -7.87 -34.07 0.00
N MET A 24 -8.29 -33.07 0.81
CA MET A 24 -8.28 -31.68 0.40
C MET A 24 -6.88 -31.07 0.32
N SER A 25 -5.92 -31.54 1.11
CA SER A 25 -4.55 -31.04 1.11
C SER A 25 -3.71 -31.53 -0.08
N SER A 26 -4.05 -32.66 -0.68
CA SER A 26 -3.24 -33.29 -1.74
C SER A 26 -3.40 -32.65 -3.12
N ASP A 27 -4.45 -31.89 -3.35
CA ASP A 27 -4.79 -31.36 -4.68
C ASP A 27 -4.04 -30.03 -5.03
N GLN A 28 -3.31 -29.47 -4.06
CA GLN A 28 -2.63 -28.17 -4.21
C GLN A 28 -1.17 -28.31 -4.69
N SER A 29 -0.54 -29.49 -4.56
CA SER A 29 0.88 -29.70 -4.84
C SER A 29 1.24 -29.74 -6.33
N ASP A 30 0.28 -30.07 -7.21
CA ASP A 30 0.53 -30.31 -8.64
C ASP A 30 0.02 -29.16 -9.54
N ARG A 31 -0.47 -28.08 -8.95
CA ARG A 31 -0.97 -26.93 -9.71
C ARG A 31 0.19 -26.12 -10.28
N ILE A 32 0.20 -25.97 -11.59
CA ILE A 32 1.17 -25.13 -12.31
C ILE A 32 0.59 -23.72 -12.46
N CYS A 33 1.36 -22.71 -12.09
CA CYS A 33 0.99 -21.31 -12.30
C CYS A 33 1.01 -20.97 -13.78
N LYS A 34 -0.10 -20.40 -14.29
CA LYS A 34 -0.26 -20.05 -15.70
C LYS A 34 0.31 -18.66 -16.03
N GLY A 35 0.69 -17.90 -15.03
CA GLY A 35 1.16 -16.54 -15.16
C GLY A 35 0.73 -15.67 -14.00
N TYR A 36 0.90 -14.36 -14.15
CA TYR A 36 0.48 -13.42 -13.10
C TYR A 36 -0.30 -12.23 -13.70
N GLU A 37 -1.10 -11.60 -12.84
CA GLU A 37 -1.81 -10.37 -13.14
C GLU A 37 -1.57 -9.36 -12.02
N VAL A 38 -1.23 -8.12 -12.38
CA VAL A 38 -1.08 -7.02 -11.43
C VAL A 38 -2.39 -6.23 -11.38
N ILE A 39 -2.95 -6.13 -10.19
CA ILE A 39 -4.14 -5.33 -9.87
C ILE A 39 -3.67 -4.17 -9.02
N LEU A 40 -3.78 -2.95 -9.56
CA LEU A 40 -3.46 -1.73 -8.84
C LEU A 40 -4.77 -1.15 -8.29
N GLU A 41 -4.87 -1.04 -6.97
CA GLU A 41 -5.98 -0.37 -6.30
C GLU A 41 -5.75 1.15 -6.39
N GLU A 42 -6.74 1.85 -6.94
CA GLU A 42 -6.69 3.29 -7.13
C GLU A 42 -6.82 4.02 -5.80
N SER A 43 -6.04 5.09 -5.66
CA SER A 43 -6.15 6.05 -4.56
C SER A 43 -7.08 7.19 -4.96
N GLU A 44 -7.77 7.80 -4.00
CA GLU A 44 -8.68 8.94 -4.22
C GLU A 44 -7.99 10.14 -4.88
N ASN A 45 -6.69 10.33 -4.64
CA ASN A 45 -5.88 11.43 -5.17
C ASN A 45 -5.10 11.07 -6.45
N GLY A 46 -5.48 9.97 -7.13
CA GLY A 46 -4.76 9.42 -8.27
C GLY A 46 -3.68 8.43 -7.84
N ASN A 47 -3.10 7.73 -8.83
CA ASN A 47 -2.08 6.72 -8.56
C ASN A 47 -0.67 7.32 -8.60
N SER A 48 0.05 7.18 -7.50
CA SER A 48 1.48 7.51 -7.41
C SER A 48 2.39 6.55 -8.18
N ILE A 49 1.84 5.44 -8.66
CA ILE A 49 2.58 4.37 -9.34
C ILE A 49 1.77 3.79 -10.50
N SER A 50 2.45 3.36 -11.55
CA SER A 50 1.82 2.70 -12.69
C SER A 50 1.92 1.18 -12.61
N LYS A 51 0.97 0.47 -13.24
CA LYS A 51 1.00 -0.98 -13.36
C LYS A 51 2.30 -1.48 -13.99
N SER A 52 2.79 -0.80 -15.02
CA SER A 52 4.05 -1.13 -15.71
C SER A 52 5.28 -1.02 -14.79
N HIS A 53 5.26 -0.13 -13.81
CA HIS A 53 6.34 -0.03 -12.82
C HIS A 53 6.39 -1.28 -11.93
N ILE A 54 5.24 -1.76 -11.45
CA ILE A 54 5.14 -3.00 -10.67
C ILE A 54 5.56 -4.22 -11.49
N GLU A 55 5.10 -4.33 -12.73
CA GLU A 55 5.49 -5.41 -13.65
C GLU A 55 7.02 -5.44 -13.87
N ASN A 56 7.66 -4.28 -13.98
CA ASN A 56 9.11 -4.18 -14.06
C ASN A 56 9.83 -4.65 -12.79
N ILE A 57 9.28 -4.36 -11.61
CA ILE A 57 9.82 -4.88 -10.33
C ILE A 57 9.71 -6.40 -10.31
N VAL A 58 8.55 -6.96 -10.63
CA VAL A 58 8.32 -8.41 -10.67
C VAL A 58 9.28 -9.10 -11.63
N THR A 59 9.46 -8.55 -12.83
CA THR A 59 10.37 -9.11 -13.84
C THR A 59 11.83 -9.11 -13.36
N LYS A 60 12.25 -8.07 -12.65
CA LYS A 60 13.62 -7.95 -12.09
C LYS A 60 13.88 -8.86 -10.89
N THR A 61 12.83 -9.43 -10.30
CA THR A 61 12.97 -10.33 -9.14
C THR A 61 13.57 -11.69 -9.53
N ASN A 62 13.72 -11.99 -10.83
CA ASN A 62 14.19 -13.27 -11.36
C ASN A 62 13.40 -14.49 -10.87
N CYS A 63 12.19 -14.29 -10.37
CA CYS A 63 11.27 -15.36 -10.00
C CYS A 63 10.53 -15.82 -11.26
N SER A 64 10.79 -17.04 -11.72
CA SER A 64 9.94 -17.66 -12.72
C SER A 64 8.58 -17.95 -12.08
N ILE A 65 7.52 -17.32 -12.60
CA ILE A 65 6.15 -17.49 -12.09
C ILE A 65 5.38 -18.43 -13.03
N GLU A 66 5.45 -18.18 -14.35
CA GLU A 66 4.75 -18.95 -15.37
C GLU A 66 5.40 -20.32 -15.57
N GLY A 67 4.59 -21.36 -15.58
CA GLY A 67 5.04 -22.76 -15.78
C GLY A 67 5.66 -23.41 -14.56
N VAL A 68 5.68 -22.74 -13.41
CA VAL A 68 6.23 -23.26 -12.14
C VAL A 68 5.11 -23.76 -11.24
N ALA A 69 5.37 -24.82 -10.48
CA ALA A 69 4.43 -25.31 -9.48
C ALA A 69 4.18 -24.21 -8.42
N ILE A 70 2.93 -23.98 -8.05
CA ILE A 70 2.53 -22.92 -7.12
C ILE A 70 3.31 -22.99 -5.80
N ASN A 71 3.57 -24.18 -5.30
CA ASN A 71 4.32 -24.38 -4.05
C ASN A 71 5.82 -24.02 -4.15
N ASN A 72 6.34 -23.87 -5.36
CA ASN A 72 7.74 -23.50 -5.61
C ASN A 72 7.92 -22.01 -5.90
N ILE A 73 6.82 -21.24 -5.94
CA ILE A 73 6.87 -19.80 -6.13
C ILE A 73 6.92 -19.14 -4.76
N ASP A 74 7.98 -18.38 -4.50
CA ASP A 74 8.11 -17.58 -3.29
C ASP A 74 7.35 -16.27 -3.43
N ALA A 75 6.06 -16.31 -3.11
CA ALA A 75 5.18 -15.13 -3.12
C ALA A 75 5.67 -14.04 -2.16
N HIS A 76 6.24 -14.43 -1.01
CA HIS A 76 6.74 -13.48 -0.02
C HIS A 76 7.97 -12.71 -0.53
N GLN A 77 8.83 -13.35 -1.31
CA GLN A 77 9.95 -12.66 -1.97
C GLN A 77 9.44 -11.62 -2.96
N ILE A 78 8.40 -11.92 -3.72
CA ILE A 78 7.79 -10.99 -4.67
C ILE A 78 7.17 -9.81 -3.92
N GLU A 79 6.39 -10.08 -2.87
CA GLU A 79 5.78 -9.05 -2.02
C GLU A 79 6.85 -8.13 -1.40
N SER A 80 7.90 -8.71 -0.82
CA SER A 80 8.99 -7.95 -0.20
C SER A 80 9.68 -7.02 -1.19
N ARG A 81 9.90 -7.47 -2.42
CA ARG A 81 10.51 -6.64 -3.47
C ARG A 81 9.61 -5.50 -3.93
N ILE A 82 8.32 -5.73 -4.01
CA ILE A 82 7.37 -4.67 -4.36
C ILE A 82 7.27 -3.64 -3.24
N LEU A 83 7.30 -4.08 -1.97
CA LEU A 83 7.30 -3.20 -0.79
C LEU A 83 8.54 -2.33 -0.64
N GLU A 84 9.67 -2.65 -1.31
CA GLU A 84 10.83 -1.77 -1.36
C GLU A 84 10.55 -0.46 -2.13
N SER A 85 9.49 -0.44 -2.96
CA SER A 85 9.09 0.79 -3.66
C SER A 85 8.46 1.79 -2.69
N PRO A 86 8.96 3.05 -2.64
CA PRO A 86 8.43 4.07 -1.75
C PRO A 86 6.98 4.48 -2.06
N TYR A 87 6.46 4.08 -3.21
CA TYR A 87 5.11 4.39 -3.67
C TYR A 87 4.08 3.31 -3.30
N VAL A 88 4.52 2.20 -2.72
CA VAL A 88 3.65 1.09 -2.33
C VAL A 88 3.38 1.14 -0.83
N ASP A 89 2.11 1.09 -0.46
CA ASP A 89 1.68 0.99 0.93
C ASP A 89 1.64 -0.47 1.38
N SER A 90 0.94 -1.30 0.59
CA SER A 90 0.85 -2.73 0.86
C SER A 90 0.67 -3.53 -0.42
N VAL A 91 0.99 -4.82 -0.36
CA VAL A 91 0.85 -5.75 -1.46
C VAL A 91 0.41 -7.11 -0.93
N VAL A 92 -0.43 -7.78 -1.70
CA VAL A 92 -0.90 -9.14 -1.38
C VAL A 92 -0.84 -9.99 -2.64
N CYS A 93 -0.15 -11.11 -2.56
CA CYS A 93 -0.12 -12.13 -3.59
C CYS A 93 -1.05 -13.29 -3.24
N TYR A 94 -1.93 -13.67 -4.15
CA TYR A 94 -2.82 -14.81 -3.98
C TYR A 94 -3.05 -15.53 -5.31
N TYR A 95 -3.55 -16.77 -5.24
CA TYR A 95 -3.82 -17.56 -6.44
C TYR A 95 -5.32 -17.67 -6.68
N THR A 96 -5.71 -17.51 -7.95
CA THR A 96 -7.09 -17.77 -8.39
C THR A 96 -7.33 -19.28 -8.55
N PRO A 97 -8.61 -19.71 -8.61
CA PRO A 97 -8.94 -21.09 -8.93
C PRO A 97 -8.39 -21.57 -10.27
N ASP A 98 -8.16 -20.66 -11.23
CA ASP A 98 -7.61 -20.94 -12.55
C ASP A 98 -6.08 -21.04 -12.58
N ASN A 99 -5.42 -21.03 -11.43
CA ASN A 99 -3.97 -21.08 -11.22
C ASN A 99 -3.23 -19.84 -11.77
N LEU A 100 -3.86 -18.68 -11.72
CA LEU A 100 -3.22 -17.39 -11.98
C LEU A 100 -2.77 -16.76 -10.66
N MET A 101 -1.57 -16.18 -10.62
CA MET A 101 -1.12 -15.40 -9.47
C MET A 101 -1.62 -13.96 -9.60
N CYS A 102 -2.43 -13.50 -8.65
CA CYS A 102 -2.85 -12.10 -8.57
C CYS A 102 -1.95 -11.36 -7.59
N ILE A 103 -1.35 -10.27 -8.07
CA ILE A 103 -0.52 -9.35 -7.29
C ILE A 103 -1.34 -8.08 -7.11
N ARG A 104 -2.01 -7.97 -5.96
CA ARG A 104 -2.81 -6.79 -5.62
C ARG A 104 -1.94 -5.80 -4.88
N VAL A 105 -1.77 -4.62 -5.44
CA VAL A 105 -0.92 -3.55 -4.93
C VAL A 105 -1.78 -2.37 -4.52
N PHE A 106 -1.59 -1.90 -3.32
CA PHE A 106 -2.20 -0.68 -2.79
C PHE A 106 -1.16 0.43 -2.87
N ALA A 107 -1.45 1.43 -3.69
CA ALA A 107 -0.58 2.58 -3.83
C ALA A 107 -0.64 3.45 -2.57
N ARG A 108 0.50 4.02 -2.19
CA ARG A 108 0.59 4.98 -1.10
C ARG A 108 -0.06 6.30 -1.51
N THR A 109 -0.89 6.85 -0.63
CA THR A 109 -1.63 8.09 -0.87
C THR A 109 -0.94 9.24 -0.16
N PRO A 110 -0.31 10.18 -0.86
CA PRO A 110 0.26 11.36 -0.25
C PRO A 110 -0.84 12.34 0.18
N ILE A 111 -0.58 13.08 1.24
CA ILE A 111 -1.45 14.15 1.75
C ILE A 111 -0.75 15.49 1.80
N LEU A 112 0.58 15.50 1.68
CA LEU A 112 1.41 16.70 1.74
C LEU A 112 2.51 16.63 0.68
N HIS A 113 2.73 17.73 -0.04
CA HIS A 113 3.92 17.96 -0.86
C HIS A 113 4.83 18.95 -0.14
N ALA A 114 5.97 18.53 0.32
CA ALA A 114 6.92 19.35 1.04
C ALA A 114 8.01 19.86 0.10
N ILE A 115 8.23 21.18 0.07
CA ILE A 115 9.32 21.85 -0.63
C ILE A 115 10.05 22.74 0.36
N THR A 116 11.25 22.37 0.75
CA THR A 116 12.05 23.10 1.73
C THR A 116 12.91 24.19 1.07
N ASN A 117 13.32 25.17 1.85
CA ASN A 117 14.27 26.18 1.39
C ASN A 117 15.67 25.60 1.08
N SER A 118 15.99 24.40 1.58
CA SER A 118 17.22 23.67 1.22
C SER A 118 17.19 23.05 -0.19
N GLY A 119 16.01 23.03 -0.83
CA GLY A 119 15.81 22.46 -2.16
C GLY A 119 15.32 21.01 -2.14
N ASP A 120 15.04 20.44 -0.97
CA ASP A 120 14.41 19.12 -0.87
C ASP A 120 12.95 19.20 -1.30
N SER A 121 12.52 18.26 -2.14
CA SER A 121 11.14 18.12 -2.59
C SER A 121 10.70 16.67 -2.44
N TYR A 122 9.63 16.42 -1.68
CA TYR A 122 9.11 15.08 -1.44
C TYR A 122 7.63 15.14 -1.09
N TYR A 123 6.92 14.05 -1.36
CA TYR A 123 5.58 13.84 -0.83
C TYR A 123 5.66 13.12 0.52
N MET A 124 4.62 13.27 1.32
CA MET A 124 4.46 12.56 2.59
C MET A 124 3.04 11.99 2.69
N ASP A 125 2.94 10.72 3.09
CA ASP A 125 1.66 10.08 3.34
C ASP A 125 1.14 10.36 4.77
N ILE A 126 -0.06 9.87 5.08
CA ILE A 126 -0.69 10.04 6.39
C ILE A 126 0.11 9.39 7.53
N ASN A 127 0.95 8.42 7.24
CA ASN A 127 1.80 7.73 8.21
C ASN A 127 3.16 8.40 8.41
N GLY A 128 3.44 9.51 7.68
CA GLY A 128 4.70 10.23 7.72
C GLY A 128 5.82 9.57 6.91
N ASN A 129 5.49 8.68 5.98
CA ASN A 129 6.47 8.11 5.08
C ASN A 129 6.75 9.05 3.91
N ASP A 130 8.04 9.25 3.62
CA ASP A 130 8.49 10.08 2.51
C ASP A 130 8.33 9.32 1.19
N MET A 131 7.88 10.03 0.15
CA MET A 131 7.78 9.53 -1.22
C MET A 131 8.51 10.50 -2.15
N PRO A 132 9.36 10.01 -3.07
CA PRO A 132 10.02 10.87 -4.07
C PRO A 132 9.01 11.56 -4.99
N THR A 133 9.40 12.71 -5.53
CA THR A 133 8.54 13.45 -6.48
C THR A 133 8.73 13.00 -7.94
N ASP A 134 9.75 12.30 -8.29
CA ASP A 134 10.20 11.72 -9.59
C ASP A 134 9.24 11.87 -10.80
N GLY A 135 8.80 13.10 -11.09
CA GLY A 135 7.89 13.39 -12.20
C GLY A 135 6.41 13.08 -11.93
N ILE A 136 6.06 12.73 -10.73
CA ILE A 136 4.68 12.51 -10.29
C ILE A 136 4.13 13.85 -9.78
N LEU A 137 2.99 14.26 -10.32
CA LEU A 137 2.24 15.42 -9.84
C LEU A 137 0.97 14.91 -9.17
N MET A 138 0.82 15.23 -7.89
CA MET A 138 -0.34 14.89 -7.08
C MET A 138 -0.97 16.17 -6.56
N ASP A 139 -2.28 16.24 -6.59
CA ASP A 139 -3.04 17.38 -6.08
C ASP A 139 -3.23 17.23 -4.56
N VAL A 140 -2.27 17.74 -3.82
CA VAL A 140 -2.23 17.68 -2.36
C VAL A 140 -1.75 19.02 -1.79
N CYS A 141 -2.02 19.26 -0.51
CA CYS A 141 -1.59 20.47 0.17
C CYS A 141 -0.07 20.66 0.06
N LEU A 142 0.37 21.87 -0.33
CA LEU A 142 1.76 22.23 -0.50
C LEU A 142 2.34 22.81 0.80
N ALA A 143 3.41 22.25 1.33
CA ALA A 143 4.19 22.85 2.43
C ALA A 143 5.49 23.46 1.89
N THR A 144 5.72 24.74 2.20
CA THR A 144 6.94 25.44 1.78
C THR A 144 7.59 26.16 2.96
N GLY A 145 8.88 26.43 2.86
CA GLY A 145 9.59 27.25 3.83
C GLY A 145 10.78 26.60 4.50
N ASN A 146 11.11 27.07 5.69
CA ASN A 146 12.31 26.62 6.41
C ASN A 146 11.93 25.60 7.51
N PHE A 147 11.92 24.35 7.16
CA PHE A 147 11.61 23.24 8.07
C PHE A 147 12.41 21.98 7.72
N SER A 148 12.61 21.13 8.73
CA SER A 148 13.22 19.82 8.56
C SER A 148 12.17 18.75 8.25
N LYS A 149 12.60 17.59 7.74
CA LYS A 149 11.71 16.43 7.56
C LYS A 149 11.07 15.97 8.88
N GLN A 150 11.80 16.09 9.99
CA GLN A 150 11.27 15.76 11.31
C GLN A 150 10.15 16.73 11.70
N TYR A 151 10.36 18.04 11.52
CA TYR A 151 9.32 19.05 11.76
C TYR A 151 8.07 18.81 10.91
N ALA A 152 8.27 18.49 9.61
CA ALA A 152 7.15 18.17 8.74
C ALA A 152 6.32 16.99 9.25
N ARG A 153 6.99 15.94 9.73
CA ARG A 153 6.33 14.73 10.25
C ARG A 153 5.62 14.98 11.59
N GLU A 154 6.19 15.79 12.47
CA GLU A 154 5.66 16.03 13.81
C GLU A 154 4.55 17.10 13.83
N HIS A 155 4.59 18.08 12.92
CA HIS A 155 3.70 19.24 12.97
C HIS A 155 2.89 19.45 11.69
N LEU A 156 3.55 19.43 10.51
CA LEU A 156 2.83 19.75 9.26
C LEU A 156 1.90 18.62 8.83
N LEU A 157 2.25 17.38 9.16
CA LEU A 157 1.43 16.22 8.85
C LEU A 157 0.05 16.29 9.53
N GLU A 158 0.00 16.70 10.79
CA GLU A 158 -1.25 16.86 11.53
C GLU A 158 -2.12 17.95 10.89
N ILE A 159 -1.52 19.10 10.55
CA ILE A 159 -2.21 20.21 9.90
C ILE A 159 -2.73 19.78 8.52
N ALA A 160 -1.89 19.14 7.70
CA ALA A 160 -2.29 18.66 6.37
C ALA A 160 -3.40 17.61 6.45
N THR A 161 -3.32 16.71 7.43
CA THR A 161 -4.37 15.71 7.68
C THR A 161 -5.69 16.38 8.06
N TYR A 162 -5.63 17.38 8.94
CA TYR A 162 -6.82 18.15 9.32
C TYR A 162 -7.45 18.86 8.13
N ILE A 163 -6.63 19.56 7.33
CA ILE A 163 -7.07 20.24 6.12
C ILE A 163 -7.76 19.26 5.18
N ASN A 164 -7.13 18.11 4.92
CA ASN A 164 -7.61 17.14 3.93
C ASN A 164 -8.90 16.42 4.37
N THR A 165 -9.15 16.32 5.69
CA THR A 165 -10.29 15.58 6.24
C THR A 165 -11.48 16.47 6.64
N HIS A 166 -11.34 17.79 6.65
CA HIS A 166 -12.37 18.71 7.14
C HIS A 166 -12.77 19.74 6.08
N SER A 167 -13.97 19.55 5.53
CA SER A 167 -14.60 20.58 4.67
C SER A 167 -14.98 21.83 5.51
N PRO A 168 -14.79 23.07 5.01
CA PRO A 168 -14.39 23.39 3.63
C PRO A 168 -12.87 23.49 3.40
N TRP A 169 -12.03 23.25 4.41
CA TRP A 169 -10.59 23.49 4.36
C TRP A 169 -9.87 22.69 3.26
N ASP A 170 -10.38 21.48 2.93
CA ASP A 170 -9.91 20.62 1.85
C ASP A 170 -9.91 21.29 0.47
N LYS A 171 -10.79 22.29 0.29
CA LYS A 171 -10.93 23.04 -0.96
C LYS A 171 -10.39 24.47 -0.89
N ASP A 172 -10.25 24.98 0.33
CA ASP A 172 -9.92 26.39 0.54
C ASP A 172 -8.43 26.61 0.82
N ILE A 173 -7.73 25.65 1.46
CA ILE A 173 -6.31 25.78 1.78
C ILE A 173 -5.45 25.02 0.78
N GLN A 174 -4.61 25.77 0.06
CA GLN A 174 -3.71 25.21 -0.94
C GLN A 174 -2.28 25.02 -0.41
N GLN A 175 -1.85 25.92 0.49
CA GLN A 175 -0.45 25.93 0.93
C GLN A 175 -0.31 26.23 2.41
N ILE A 176 0.66 25.56 3.03
CA ILE A 176 1.18 25.81 4.37
C ILE A 176 2.57 26.43 4.20
N HIS A 177 2.76 27.67 4.62
CA HIS A 177 4.07 28.31 4.56
C HIS A 177 4.68 28.43 5.95
N VAL A 178 5.85 27.80 6.15
CA VAL A 178 6.58 27.81 7.42
C VAL A 178 7.66 28.88 7.35
N LYS A 179 7.44 29.99 8.06
CA LYS A 179 8.44 31.04 8.20
C LYS A 179 9.57 30.63 9.15
N ASP A 180 9.18 30.12 10.30
CA ASP A 180 10.05 29.56 11.32
C ASP A 180 9.26 28.51 12.17
N GLU A 181 9.92 27.88 13.12
CA GLU A 181 9.33 26.81 13.95
C GLU A 181 8.09 27.22 14.76
N LYS A 182 7.80 28.51 14.89
CA LYS A 182 6.67 29.05 15.67
C LYS A 182 5.62 29.76 14.83
N HIS A 183 5.93 30.05 13.57
CA HIS A 183 5.07 30.84 12.71
C HIS A 183 4.78 30.07 11.42
N ILE A 184 3.53 29.69 11.28
CA ILE A 184 2.97 29.02 10.11
C ILE A 184 1.90 29.91 9.52
N GLU A 185 1.91 30.04 8.20
CA GLU A 185 0.90 30.77 7.43
C GLU A 185 0.12 29.80 6.55
N LEU A 186 -1.19 29.84 6.62
CA LEU A 186 -2.05 29.11 5.70
C LEU A 186 -2.47 30.04 4.55
N ILE A 187 -2.24 29.59 3.33
CA ILE A 187 -2.53 30.34 2.11
C ILE A 187 -3.72 29.67 1.44
N PRO A 188 -4.86 30.37 1.37
CA PRO A 188 -6.04 29.84 0.72
C PRO A 188 -5.92 29.88 -0.81
N LEU A 189 -6.67 28.99 -1.47
CA LEU A 189 -6.77 28.95 -2.94
C LEU A 189 -7.45 30.19 -3.50
N THR A 190 -8.42 30.74 -2.76
CA THR A 190 -9.22 31.90 -3.18
C THR A 190 -9.08 33.03 -2.15
N GLY A 191 -8.89 34.25 -2.64
CA GLY A 191 -8.72 35.42 -1.79
C GLY A 191 -7.28 35.91 -1.69
N ASN A 192 -7.13 37.14 -1.17
CA ASN A 192 -5.81 37.77 -1.01
C ASN A 192 -5.51 37.98 0.50
N HIS A 193 -5.75 36.96 1.30
CA HIS A 193 -5.53 37.01 2.74
C HIS A 193 -4.76 35.77 3.17
N THR A 194 -4.00 35.90 4.25
CA THR A 194 -3.23 34.83 4.87
C THR A 194 -3.76 34.60 6.28
N ILE A 195 -3.91 33.37 6.70
CA ILE A 195 -4.28 32.99 8.06
C ILE A 195 -2.97 32.71 8.82
N ILE A 196 -2.80 33.36 9.96
CA ILE A 196 -1.58 33.27 10.81
C ILE A 196 -1.92 32.56 12.12
#